data_c820ec4f6aca6e34fad71f3c472c5b2e
#
_entry.id   c820ec4f6aca6e34fad71f3c472c5b2e
#
_cell.length_a   1.000
_cell.length_b   1.000
_cell.length_c   1.000
_cell.angle_alpha   90.00
_cell.angle_beta   90.00
_cell.angle_gamma   90.00
#
_symmetry.space_group_name_H-M   'P 1'
#
loop_
_entity.id
_entity.type
_entity.pdbx_description
1 polymer ?
#
loop_
_entity_poly.entity_id
_entity_poly.type
_entity_poly.pdbx_seq_one_letter_code
_entity_poly.pdbx_strand_id
1 'polypeptide(L)'
;GYTATDIQARYKRMKGFNVLHPMGYDSFGLPAEQYAIKTGNHPRKITYENIATFRRQLKMLGFSYDWDREIATTDEDYVRWTQWIFLQLFKRGLAYESELPVNWSPDLCAVLANEEVEEWRAKGFSVERRSMRQWVLKITAYAERLLADLDGLDWPESIKEMQRNWIGKSEGAEVDFAIGGETIRVFTTRPDTLFGATYMVLAPEHPLVAKIATPEQAEAVTAYRVAAAGKSDLERTEPATEKTGVFTGDYAVHPVNGKE
;
A
#
# COMPACT_ATOMS: atom_id res chain seq x y z
N GLY A 1 -16.84 18.61 2.08
CA GLY A 1 -17.58 17.40 2.41
C GLY A 1 -18.74 17.68 3.35
N TYR A 2 -18.52 18.05 4.60
CA TYR A 2 -19.55 18.17 5.65
C TYR A 2 -20.73 19.07 5.27
N THR A 3 -20.46 20.26 4.71
CA THR A 3 -21.52 21.18 4.28
C THR A 3 -22.34 20.64 3.14
N ALA A 4 -21.71 20.01 2.14
CA ALA A 4 -22.41 19.47 0.98
C ALA A 4 -23.37 18.32 1.39
N THR A 5 -22.92 17.42 2.26
CA THR A 5 -23.74 16.32 2.75
C THR A 5 -24.87 16.82 3.67
N ASP A 6 -24.65 17.87 4.45
CA ASP A 6 -25.68 18.49 5.27
C ASP A 6 -26.77 19.17 4.41
N ILE A 7 -26.40 19.89 3.36
CA ILE A 7 -27.34 20.48 2.40
C ILE A 7 -28.22 19.36 1.79
N GLN A 8 -27.60 18.28 1.33
CA GLN A 8 -28.32 17.15 0.74
C GLN A 8 -29.26 16.48 1.76
N ALA A 9 -28.81 16.30 2.99
CA ALA A 9 -29.62 15.71 4.06
C ALA A 9 -30.85 16.59 4.37
N ARG A 10 -30.67 17.91 4.49
CA ARG A 10 -31.77 18.86 4.68
C ARG A 10 -32.76 18.84 3.52
N TYR A 11 -32.27 18.89 2.28
CA TYR A 11 -33.09 18.79 1.09
C TYR A 11 -33.95 17.51 1.07
N LYS A 12 -33.32 16.37 1.35
CA LYS A 12 -34.05 15.08 1.37
C LYS A 12 -35.11 15.03 2.48
N ARG A 13 -34.81 15.55 3.68
CA ARG A 13 -35.82 15.65 4.76
C ARG A 13 -37.00 16.53 4.35
N MET A 14 -36.75 17.68 3.72
CA MET A 14 -37.80 18.56 3.20
C MET A 14 -38.67 17.89 2.12
N LYS A 15 -38.11 16.92 1.41
CA LYS A 15 -38.85 16.10 0.43
C LYS A 15 -39.56 14.90 1.05
N GLY A 16 -39.56 14.75 2.38
CA GLY A 16 -40.25 13.68 3.09
C GLY A 16 -39.48 12.35 3.20
N PHE A 17 -38.18 12.33 2.82
CA PHE A 17 -37.37 11.13 2.99
C PHE A 17 -36.98 10.94 4.47
N ASN A 18 -36.92 9.67 4.89
CA ASN A 18 -36.25 9.30 6.13
C ASN A 18 -34.71 9.32 5.89
N VAL A 19 -34.00 10.23 6.57
CA VAL A 19 -32.58 10.49 6.35
C VAL A 19 -31.77 10.07 7.57
N LEU A 20 -30.89 9.10 7.40
CA LEU A 20 -29.85 8.74 8.35
C LEU A 20 -28.56 9.47 7.97
N HIS A 21 -28.15 10.44 8.80
CA HIS A 21 -26.94 11.25 8.57
C HIS A 21 -26.19 11.51 9.89
N PRO A 22 -25.57 10.47 10.49
CA PRO A 22 -24.82 10.60 11.73
C PRO A 22 -23.43 11.20 11.48
N MET A 23 -22.78 11.61 12.58
CA MET A 23 -21.35 11.94 12.58
C MET A 23 -20.54 10.71 12.99
N GLY A 24 -19.44 10.45 12.26
CA GLY A 24 -18.46 9.43 12.60
C GLY A 24 -17.07 10.02 12.77
N TYR A 25 -16.37 9.59 13.81
CA TYR A 25 -14.99 9.99 14.09
C TYR A 25 -14.05 8.83 13.80
N ASP A 26 -13.18 8.99 12.79
CA ASP A 26 -12.08 8.08 12.54
C ASP A 26 -10.98 8.37 13.56
N SER A 27 -10.89 7.52 14.59
CA SER A 27 -10.25 7.86 15.86
C SER A 27 -8.95 7.10 16.12
N PHE A 28 -8.62 6.08 15.33
CA PHE A 28 -7.34 5.39 15.37
C PHE A 28 -6.32 6.13 14.50
N GLY A 29 -5.05 6.00 14.84
CA GLY A 29 -4.00 6.47 13.97
C GLY A 29 -2.70 6.86 14.67
N LEU A 30 -1.60 6.76 13.93
CA LEU A 30 -0.25 7.13 14.37
C LEU A 30 -0.15 8.56 14.94
N PRO A 31 -0.81 9.59 14.37
CA PRO A 31 -0.74 10.95 14.93
C PRO A 31 -1.22 11.05 16.39
N ALA A 32 -2.30 10.32 16.75
CA ALA A 32 -2.80 10.30 18.12
C ALA A 32 -1.81 9.60 19.06
N GLU A 33 -1.18 8.51 18.62
CA GLU A 33 -0.18 7.77 19.37
C GLU A 33 1.09 8.58 19.58
N GLN A 34 1.61 9.22 18.54
CA GLN A 34 2.80 10.09 18.62
C GLN A 34 2.58 11.29 19.54
N TYR A 35 1.40 11.90 19.49
CA TYR A 35 1.06 12.98 20.40
C TYR A 35 0.97 12.50 21.86
N ALA A 36 0.44 11.30 22.06
CA ALA A 36 0.38 10.67 23.38
C ALA A 36 1.78 10.42 23.96
N ILE A 37 2.70 9.89 23.16
CA ILE A 37 4.10 9.69 23.55
C ILE A 37 4.75 11.03 23.91
N LYS A 38 4.59 12.04 23.05
CA LYS A 38 5.18 13.38 23.26
C LYS A 38 4.67 14.07 24.52
N THR A 39 3.40 13.89 24.88
CA THR A 39 2.76 14.60 26.00
C THR A 39 2.66 13.77 27.28
N GLY A 40 2.98 12.47 27.23
CA GLY A 40 2.82 11.54 28.35
C GLY A 40 1.35 11.24 28.70
N ASN A 41 0.41 11.56 27.81
CA ASN A 41 -1.02 11.30 28.00
C ASN A 41 -1.45 10.03 27.27
N HIS A 42 -2.44 9.31 27.82
CA HIS A 42 -2.99 8.14 27.15
C HIS A 42 -3.75 8.54 25.86
N PRO A 43 -3.59 7.84 24.71
CA PRO A 43 -4.23 8.19 23.43
C PRO A 43 -5.75 8.36 23.54
N ARG A 44 -6.42 7.49 24.29
CA ARG A 44 -7.86 7.55 24.51
C ARG A 44 -8.31 8.92 25.04
N LYS A 45 -7.62 9.47 26.03
CA LYS A 45 -7.97 10.77 26.64
C LYS A 45 -7.97 11.88 25.57
N ILE A 46 -6.86 11.99 24.86
CA ILE A 46 -6.67 13.01 23.83
C ILE A 46 -7.70 12.87 22.71
N THR A 47 -7.94 11.64 22.27
CA THR A 47 -8.92 11.33 21.21
C THR A 47 -10.31 11.82 21.58
N TYR A 48 -10.79 11.50 22.78
CA TYR A 48 -12.13 11.94 23.20
C TYR A 48 -12.24 13.44 23.51
N GLU A 49 -11.15 14.08 23.97
CA GLU A 49 -11.06 15.54 24.09
C GLU A 49 -11.18 16.22 22.72
N ASN A 50 -10.52 15.67 21.70
CA ASN A 50 -10.62 16.15 20.32
C ASN A 50 -12.02 15.92 19.74
N ILE A 51 -12.62 14.76 19.95
CA ILE A 51 -14.01 14.47 19.54
C ILE A 51 -14.98 15.50 20.14
N ALA A 52 -14.84 15.79 21.43
CA ALA A 52 -15.68 16.79 22.08
C ALA A 52 -15.51 18.19 21.47
N THR A 53 -14.28 18.54 21.08
CA THR A 53 -13.95 19.81 20.40
C THR A 53 -14.58 19.86 19.01
N PHE A 54 -14.41 18.81 18.18
CA PHE A 54 -15.01 18.73 16.85
C PHE A 54 -16.54 18.79 16.92
N ARG A 55 -17.15 18.03 17.83
CA ARG A 55 -18.61 18.06 18.04
C ARG A 55 -19.09 19.49 18.34
N ARG A 56 -18.43 20.19 19.23
CA ARG A 56 -18.76 21.58 19.56
C ARG A 56 -18.64 22.50 18.35
N GLN A 57 -17.55 22.40 17.60
CA GLN A 57 -17.29 23.22 16.40
C GLN A 57 -18.32 22.93 15.30
N LEU A 58 -18.65 21.68 15.02
CA LEU A 58 -19.62 21.30 14.01
C LEU A 58 -21.04 21.74 14.39
N LYS A 59 -21.40 21.66 15.69
CA LYS A 59 -22.68 22.19 16.19
C LYS A 59 -22.77 23.71 16.06
N MET A 60 -21.66 24.44 16.24
CA MET A 60 -21.63 25.90 16.02
C MET A 60 -21.95 26.28 14.57
N LEU A 61 -21.57 25.45 13.59
CA LEU A 61 -21.90 25.66 12.18
C LEU A 61 -23.35 25.32 11.85
N GLY A 62 -24.13 24.82 12.81
CA GLY A 62 -25.55 24.51 12.66
C GLY A 62 -25.82 23.29 11.78
N PHE A 63 -24.88 22.35 11.61
CA PHE A 63 -25.10 21.13 10.85
C PHE A 63 -26.17 20.24 11.48
N SER A 64 -27.01 19.64 10.63
CA SER A 64 -28.17 18.84 11.01
C SER A 64 -27.86 17.34 11.09
N TYR A 65 -26.67 16.99 11.58
CA TYR A 65 -26.33 15.59 11.83
C TYR A 65 -27.21 14.99 12.92
N ASP A 66 -27.39 13.66 12.84
CA ASP A 66 -28.02 12.88 13.89
C ASP A 66 -26.99 12.62 15.01
N TRP A 67 -26.93 13.56 15.95
CA TRP A 67 -25.96 13.55 17.04
C TRP A 67 -26.19 12.43 18.05
N ASP A 68 -27.41 11.87 18.10
CA ASP A 68 -27.73 10.75 18.99
C ASP A 68 -27.18 9.41 18.44
N ARG A 69 -26.83 9.39 17.16
CA ARG A 69 -26.21 8.25 16.48
C ARG A 69 -24.75 8.49 16.09
N GLU A 70 -24.09 9.46 16.72
CA GLU A 70 -22.66 9.63 16.48
C GLU A 70 -21.86 8.43 17.00
N ILE A 71 -20.78 8.13 16.31
CA ILE A 71 -19.88 7.00 16.62
C ILE A 71 -18.42 7.43 16.56
N ALA A 72 -17.58 6.75 17.31
CA ALA A 72 -16.13 6.78 17.12
C ALA A 72 -15.63 5.37 16.79
N THR A 73 -14.70 5.24 15.85
CA THR A 73 -14.17 3.94 15.43
C THR A 73 -13.40 3.22 16.56
N THR A 74 -13.03 3.96 17.61
CA THR A 74 -12.39 3.45 18.83
C THR A 74 -13.37 3.01 19.91
N ASP A 75 -14.68 3.22 19.73
CA ASP A 75 -15.68 2.74 20.69
C ASP A 75 -15.71 1.21 20.69
N GLU A 76 -15.85 0.60 21.87
CA GLU A 76 -15.81 -0.86 22.04
C GLU A 76 -16.90 -1.55 21.21
N ASP A 77 -18.10 -0.93 21.18
CA ASP A 77 -19.21 -1.41 20.36
C ASP A 77 -18.96 -1.36 18.86
N TYR A 78 -18.11 -0.43 18.41
CA TYR A 78 -17.69 -0.35 17.01
C TYR A 78 -16.56 -1.32 16.69
N VAL A 79 -15.50 -1.31 17.50
CA VAL A 79 -14.28 -2.13 17.30
C VAL A 79 -14.62 -3.62 17.21
N ARG A 80 -15.56 -4.11 18.00
CA ARG A 80 -15.97 -5.53 17.93
C ARG A 80 -16.45 -5.96 16.54
N TRP A 81 -17.08 -5.04 15.77
CA TRP A 81 -17.52 -5.34 14.42
C TRP A 81 -16.37 -5.36 13.41
N THR A 82 -15.42 -4.45 13.56
CA THR A 82 -14.16 -4.48 12.79
C THR A 82 -13.42 -5.81 13.02
N GLN A 83 -13.30 -6.23 14.27
CA GLN A 83 -12.68 -7.52 14.62
C GLN A 83 -13.51 -8.70 14.09
N TRP A 84 -14.82 -8.63 14.15
CA TRP A 84 -15.70 -9.69 13.60
C TRP A 84 -15.53 -9.81 12.08
N ILE A 85 -15.46 -8.70 11.35
CA ILE A 85 -15.21 -8.70 9.90
C ILE A 85 -13.85 -9.34 9.62
N PHE A 86 -12.81 -8.96 10.34
CA PHE A 86 -11.48 -9.57 10.20
C PHE A 86 -11.55 -11.10 10.39
N LEU A 87 -12.23 -11.57 11.43
CA LEU A 87 -12.40 -12.99 11.70
C LEU A 87 -13.17 -13.71 10.58
N GLN A 88 -14.14 -13.05 9.94
CA GLN A 88 -14.83 -13.62 8.76
C GLN A 88 -13.89 -13.75 7.56
N LEU A 89 -13.02 -12.76 7.34
CA LEU A 89 -11.99 -12.81 6.29
C LEU A 89 -10.97 -13.92 6.58
N PHE A 90 -10.51 -14.02 7.82
CA PHE A 90 -9.56 -15.06 8.25
C PHE A 90 -10.15 -16.47 8.05
N LYS A 91 -11.39 -16.72 8.49
CA LYS A 91 -12.08 -18.01 8.29
C LYS A 91 -12.24 -18.41 6.82
N ARG A 92 -12.23 -17.44 5.91
CA ARG A 92 -12.33 -17.66 4.46
C ARG A 92 -10.95 -17.74 3.77
N GLY A 93 -9.85 -17.67 4.51
CA GLY A 93 -8.49 -17.63 3.95
C GLY A 93 -8.17 -16.34 3.18
N LEU A 94 -8.94 -15.26 3.44
CA LEU A 94 -8.74 -13.95 2.85
C LEU A 94 -7.89 -13.03 3.71
N ALA A 95 -7.65 -13.39 4.96
CA ALA A 95 -6.66 -12.77 5.84
C ALA A 95 -5.65 -13.83 6.27
N TYR A 96 -4.38 -13.54 6.18
CA TYR A 96 -3.28 -14.45 6.49
C TYR A 96 -2.05 -13.67 6.97
N GLU A 97 -1.13 -14.35 7.63
CA GLU A 97 0.17 -13.78 8.00
C GLU A 97 1.19 -14.06 6.91
N SER A 98 2.02 -13.07 6.61
CA SER A 98 3.14 -13.19 5.68
C SER A 98 4.29 -12.29 6.10
N GLU A 99 5.52 -12.66 5.77
CA GLU A 99 6.67 -11.78 5.86
C GLU A 99 6.70 -10.86 4.64
N LEU A 100 6.63 -9.56 4.90
CA LEU A 100 6.64 -8.53 3.87
C LEU A 100 7.70 -7.48 4.18
N PRO A 101 8.37 -6.93 3.14
CA PRO A 101 9.21 -5.77 3.31
C PRO A 101 8.35 -4.55 3.63
N VAL A 102 8.59 -3.93 4.78
CA VAL A 102 7.90 -2.73 5.27
C VAL A 102 8.88 -1.59 5.47
N ASN A 103 8.39 -0.36 5.45
CA ASN A 103 9.17 0.82 5.81
C ASN A 103 9.14 0.98 7.34
N TRP A 104 10.17 0.55 8.01
CA TRP A 104 10.30 0.60 9.45
C TRP A 104 11.06 1.85 9.88
N SER A 105 10.53 2.59 10.83
CA SER A 105 11.25 3.66 11.50
C SER A 105 11.61 3.23 12.92
N PRO A 106 12.91 3.01 13.22
CA PRO A 106 13.35 2.69 14.59
C PRO A 106 13.09 3.84 15.57
N ASP A 107 13.16 5.08 15.10
CA ASP A 107 12.94 6.27 15.92
C ASP A 107 11.46 6.41 16.35
N LEU A 108 10.53 6.02 15.49
CA LEU A 108 9.09 6.03 15.76
C LEU A 108 8.58 4.71 16.34
N CYS A 109 9.39 3.65 16.28
CA CYS A 109 8.98 2.28 16.57
C CYS A 109 7.70 1.88 15.80
N ALA A 110 7.61 2.29 14.52
CA ALA A 110 6.41 2.12 13.71
C ALA A 110 6.71 1.76 12.25
N VAL A 111 5.77 1.09 11.61
CA VAL A 111 5.74 0.87 10.17
C VAL A 111 5.03 2.06 9.52
N LEU A 112 5.62 2.59 8.45
CA LEU A 112 5.12 3.74 7.70
C LEU A 112 4.57 3.30 6.34
N ALA A 113 3.50 3.95 5.89
CA ALA A 113 3.04 3.83 4.51
C ALA A 113 4.05 4.48 3.54
N ASN A 114 4.02 4.06 2.28
CA ASN A 114 4.99 4.59 1.29
C ASN A 114 4.93 6.12 1.16
N GLU A 115 3.73 6.68 1.26
CA GLU A 115 3.47 8.12 1.15
C GLU A 115 4.01 8.92 2.33
N GLU A 116 4.20 8.28 3.49
CA GLU A 116 4.67 8.93 4.71
C GLU A 116 6.21 8.97 4.81
N VAL A 117 6.91 8.12 4.06
CA VAL A 117 8.37 7.93 4.19
C VAL A 117 9.12 9.24 4.00
N GLU A 118 8.83 9.97 2.91
CA GLU A 118 9.53 11.22 2.58
C GLU A 118 9.25 12.32 3.60
N GLU A 119 8.02 12.41 4.11
CA GLU A 119 7.65 13.37 5.13
C GLU A 119 8.45 13.13 6.43
N TRP A 120 8.57 11.87 6.87
CA TRP A 120 9.28 11.53 8.09
C TRP A 120 10.81 11.66 7.94
N ARG A 121 11.36 11.31 6.78
CA ARG A 121 12.78 11.56 6.46
C ARG A 121 13.12 13.04 6.48
N ALA A 122 12.26 13.90 5.88
CA ALA A 122 12.43 15.35 5.91
C ALA A 122 12.41 15.93 7.33
N LYS A 123 11.71 15.27 8.26
CA LYS A 123 11.71 15.60 9.68
C LYS A 123 12.93 15.06 10.45
N GLY A 124 13.85 14.35 9.78
CA GLY A 124 15.09 13.83 10.36
C GLY A 124 14.96 12.43 10.98
N PHE A 125 13.87 11.70 10.72
CA PHE A 125 13.68 10.33 11.21
C PHE A 125 14.31 9.30 10.25
N SER A 126 14.90 8.28 10.84
CA SER A 126 15.44 7.15 10.07
C SER A 126 14.31 6.25 9.58
N VAL A 127 14.39 5.83 8.31
CA VAL A 127 13.45 4.85 7.74
C VAL A 127 14.24 3.82 6.94
N GLU A 128 14.07 2.56 7.28
CA GLU A 128 14.74 1.42 6.63
C GLU A 128 13.72 0.40 6.10
N ARG A 129 14.07 -0.32 5.04
CA ARG A 129 13.29 -1.49 4.61
C ARG A 129 13.64 -2.70 5.46
N ARG A 130 12.62 -3.28 6.10
CA ARG A 130 12.77 -4.44 6.96
C ARG A 130 11.71 -5.46 6.65
N SER A 131 12.09 -6.75 6.52
CA SER A 131 11.11 -7.84 6.45
C SER A 131 10.49 -8.04 7.82
N MET A 132 9.16 -7.95 7.90
CA MET A 132 8.41 -8.16 9.13
C MET A 132 7.16 -8.99 8.86
N ARG A 133 6.82 -9.85 9.83
CA ARG A 133 5.57 -10.61 9.80
C ARG A 133 4.38 -9.66 9.99
N GLN A 134 3.48 -9.65 9.01
CA GLN A 134 2.32 -8.78 8.95
C GLN A 134 1.05 -9.58 8.64
N TRP A 135 -0.08 -9.07 9.10
CA TRP A 135 -1.38 -9.50 8.60
C TRP A 135 -1.62 -8.91 7.20
N VAL A 136 -2.05 -9.76 6.29
CA VAL A 136 -2.30 -9.41 4.89
C VAL A 136 -3.72 -9.80 4.52
N LEU A 137 -4.40 -8.90 3.80
CA LEU A 137 -5.68 -9.19 3.16
C LEU A 137 -5.45 -9.57 1.70
N LYS A 138 -6.02 -10.70 1.25
CA LYS A 138 -5.89 -11.21 -0.12
C LYS A 138 -6.80 -10.43 -1.08
N ILE A 139 -6.56 -9.13 -1.23
CA ILE A 139 -7.38 -8.23 -2.06
C ILE A 139 -7.40 -8.64 -3.54
N THR A 140 -6.30 -9.24 -4.03
CA THR A 140 -6.18 -9.73 -5.41
C THR A 140 -7.15 -10.87 -5.75
N ALA A 141 -7.72 -11.56 -4.75
CA ALA A 141 -8.73 -12.61 -4.99
C ALA A 141 -10.01 -12.08 -5.65
N TYR A 142 -10.25 -10.77 -5.59
CA TYR A 142 -11.42 -10.12 -6.16
C TYR A 142 -11.11 -9.22 -7.37
N ALA A 143 -9.86 -9.16 -7.82
CA ALA A 143 -9.43 -8.24 -8.87
C ALA A 143 -10.25 -8.40 -10.17
N GLU A 144 -10.40 -9.64 -10.66
CA GLU A 144 -11.18 -9.94 -11.86
C GLU A 144 -12.67 -9.58 -11.70
N ARG A 145 -13.24 -9.89 -10.53
CA ARG A 145 -14.63 -9.57 -10.24
C ARG A 145 -14.85 -8.06 -10.14
N LEU A 146 -13.97 -7.34 -9.45
CA LEU A 146 -14.05 -5.89 -9.34
C LEU A 146 -13.98 -5.22 -10.70
N LEU A 147 -13.12 -5.74 -11.59
CA LEU A 147 -13.02 -5.23 -12.97
C LEU A 147 -14.29 -5.46 -13.78
N ALA A 148 -14.85 -6.68 -13.71
CA ALA A 148 -16.08 -7.03 -14.44
C ALA A 148 -17.31 -6.27 -13.90
N ASP A 149 -17.42 -6.10 -12.58
CA ASP A 149 -18.55 -5.42 -11.95
C ASP A 149 -18.63 -3.91 -12.28
N LEU A 150 -17.52 -3.28 -12.75
CA LEU A 150 -17.51 -1.87 -13.18
C LEU A 150 -18.49 -1.59 -14.32
N ASP A 151 -18.68 -2.54 -15.23
CA ASP A 151 -19.52 -2.34 -16.41
C ASP A 151 -21.00 -2.14 -16.05
N GLY A 152 -21.44 -2.76 -14.94
CA GLY A 152 -22.81 -2.66 -14.43
C GLY A 152 -23.09 -1.40 -13.59
N LEU A 153 -22.10 -0.55 -13.30
CA LEU A 153 -22.27 0.62 -12.47
C LEU A 153 -22.71 1.85 -13.29
N ASP A 154 -23.64 2.62 -12.72
CA ASP A 154 -24.02 3.95 -13.23
C ASP A 154 -23.04 5.03 -12.72
N TRP A 155 -21.77 4.89 -13.12
CA TRP A 155 -20.70 5.83 -12.77
C TRP A 155 -20.19 6.55 -14.01
N PRO A 156 -19.64 7.79 -13.87
CA PRO A 156 -18.93 8.45 -14.96
C PRO A 156 -17.80 7.59 -15.50
N GLU A 157 -17.65 7.53 -16.82
CA GLU A 157 -16.64 6.67 -17.47
C GLU A 157 -15.22 7.00 -17.01
N SER A 158 -14.92 8.28 -16.76
CA SER A 158 -13.62 8.69 -16.20
C SER A 158 -13.29 8.02 -14.84
N ILE A 159 -14.30 7.79 -14.02
CA ILE A 159 -14.11 7.10 -12.73
C ILE A 159 -13.89 5.61 -12.95
N LYS A 160 -14.66 4.98 -13.85
CA LYS A 160 -14.47 3.57 -14.21
C LYS A 160 -13.08 3.33 -14.78
N GLU A 161 -12.60 4.23 -15.64
CA GLU A 161 -11.26 4.13 -16.24
C GLU A 161 -10.15 4.25 -15.17
N MET A 162 -10.30 5.15 -14.21
CA MET A 162 -9.39 5.23 -13.06
C MET A 162 -9.33 3.92 -12.28
N GLN A 163 -10.48 3.25 -12.07
CA GLN A 163 -10.53 1.96 -11.38
C GLN A 163 -9.90 0.84 -12.22
N ARG A 164 -10.16 0.79 -13.53
CA ARG A 164 -9.53 -0.18 -14.44
C ARG A 164 -8.00 -0.04 -14.42
N ASN A 165 -7.51 1.19 -14.52
CA ASN A 165 -6.08 1.48 -14.49
C ASN A 165 -5.45 1.14 -13.15
N TRP A 166 -6.16 1.35 -12.05
CA TRP A 166 -5.68 0.98 -10.71
C TRP A 166 -5.59 -0.55 -10.53
N ILE A 167 -6.59 -1.31 -11.00
CA ILE A 167 -6.56 -2.77 -10.97
C ILE A 167 -5.45 -3.29 -11.88
N GLY A 168 -5.25 -2.67 -13.03
CA GLY A 168 -4.10 -2.88 -13.90
C GLY A 168 -4.01 -4.30 -14.47
N LYS A 169 -5.14 -4.88 -14.91
CA LYS A 169 -5.10 -6.19 -15.59
C LYS A 169 -4.16 -6.13 -16.79
N SER A 170 -3.20 -7.05 -16.83
CA SER A 170 -2.31 -7.20 -17.98
C SER A 170 -2.28 -8.66 -18.45
N GLU A 171 -2.15 -8.84 -19.76
CA GLU A 171 -2.02 -10.15 -20.38
C GLU A 171 -0.65 -10.25 -21.08
N GLY A 172 -0.03 -11.41 -20.99
CA GLY A 172 1.30 -11.62 -21.53
C GLY A 172 1.74 -13.06 -21.45
N ALA A 173 3.06 -13.28 -21.54
CA ALA A 173 3.67 -14.60 -21.49
C ALA A 173 4.73 -14.68 -20.40
N GLU A 174 4.84 -15.84 -19.78
CA GLU A 174 6.00 -16.19 -18.95
C GLU A 174 7.11 -16.76 -19.83
N VAL A 175 8.33 -16.33 -19.59
CA VAL A 175 9.52 -16.75 -20.34
C VAL A 175 10.61 -17.14 -19.36
N ASP A 176 11.22 -18.30 -19.58
CA ASP A 176 12.28 -18.84 -18.76
C ASP A 176 13.66 -18.59 -19.41
N PHE A 177 14.56 -18.02 -18.63
CA PHE A 177 15.98 -17.83 -19.00
C PHE A 177 16.85 -18.70 -18.09
N ALA A 178 17.71 -19.54 -18.70
CA ALA A 178 18.67 -20.32 -17.95
C ALA A 178 19.91 -19.48 -17.62
N ILE A 179 20.44 -19.61 -16.40
CA ILE A 179 21.66 -18.97 -15.93
C ILE A 179 22.33 -19.80 -14.84
N GLY A 180 23.61 -20.19 -15.03
CA GLY A 180 24.38 -20.86 -13.99
C GLY A 180 23.73 -22.12 -13.38
N GLY A 181 22.89 -22.85 -14.13
CA GLY A 181 22.11 -24.00 -13.63
C GLY A 181 20.81 -23.65 -12.92
N GLU A 182 20.50 -22.38 -12.78
CA GLU A 182 19.25 -21.85 -12.25
C GLU A 182 18.34 -21.34 -13.39
N THR A 183 17.10 -20.99 -13.08
CA THR A 183 16.14 -20.42 -14.04
C THR A 183 15.58 -19.11 -13.53
N ILE A 184 15.62 -18.09 -14.39
CA ILE A 184 14.94 -16.81 -14.15
C ILE A 184 13.66 -16.82 -14.98
N ARG A 185 12.51 -16.83 -14.33
CA ARG A 185 11.19 -16.68 -14.97
C ARG A 185 10.77 -15.22 -14.96
N VAL A 186 10.47 -14.68 -16.14
CA VAL A 186 9.98 -13.32 -16.31
C VAL A 186 8.61 -13.32 -16.98
N PHE A 187 7.77 -12.35 -16.60
CA PHE A 187 6.52 -12.07 -17.29
C PHE A 187 6.72 -10.88 -18.21
N THR A 188 6.22 -10.98 -19.45
CA THR A 188 6.26 -9.87 -20.41
C THR A 188 4.91 -9.72 -21.12
N THR A 189 4.45 -8.47 -21.24
CA THR A 189 3.28 -8.13 -22.09
C THR A 189 3.63 -8.02 -23.55
N ARG A 190 4.95 -8.04 -23.90
CA ARG A 190 5.47 -7.89 -25.26
C ARG A 190 6.43 -9.03 -25.61
N PRO A 191 5.93 -10.29 -25.67
CA PRO A 191 6.76 -11.43 -26.06
C PRO A 191 7.34 -11.30 -27.47
N ASP A 192 6.72 -10.53 -28.33
CA ASP A 192 7.18 -10.19 -29.68
C ASP A 192 8.52 -9.43 -29.69
N THR A 193 8.86 -8.72 -28.63
CA THR A 193 10.13 -7.97 -28.49
C THR A 193 11.27 -8.81 -27.93
N LEU A 194 11.02 -10.05 -27.55
CA LEU A 194 12.01 -10.92 -26.91
C LEU A 194 13.28 -11.08 -27.75
N PHE A 195 13.16 -11.14 -29.08
CA PHE A 195 14.30 -11.28 -30.00
C PHE A 195 15.32 -10.14 -29.88
N GLY A 196 14.92 -8.99 -29.36
CA GLY A 196 15.79 -7.84 -29.12
C GLY A 196 16.38 -7.75 -27.72
N ALA A 197 16.14 -8.75 -26.86
CA ALA A 197 16.72 -8.77 -25.53
C ALA A 197 18.23 -8.99 -25.58
N THR A 198 19.00 -8.09 -24.98
CA THR A 198 20.46 -8.08 -25.00
C THR A 198 21.08 -8.14 -23.60
N TYR A 199 20.30 -7.96 -22.55
CA TYR A 199 20.72 -8.08 -21.16
C TYR A 199 19.54 -8.47 -20.25
N MET A 200 19.87 -9.11 -19.13
CA MET A 200 18.94 -9.47 -18.07
C MET A 200 19.23 -8.64 -16.82
N VAL A 201 18.20 -8.13 -16.16
CA VAL A 201 18.32 -7.35 -14.92
C VAL A 201 17.57 -8.03 -13.81
N LEU A 202 18.22 -8.17 -12.65
CA LEU A 202 17.58 -8.62 -11.41
C LEU A 202 17.56 -7.48 -10.39
N ALA A 203 16.51 -7.43 -9.60
CA ALA A 203 16.48 -6.56 -8.42
C ALA A 203 17.59 -6.98 -7.43
N PRO A 204 18.26 -6.03 -6.75
CA PRO A 204 19.35 -6.34 -5.83
C PRO A 204 18.96 -7.33 -4.71
N GLU A 205 17.70 -7.37 -4.35
CA GLU A 205 17.14 -8.27 -3.32
C GLU A 205 16.82 -9.67 -3.82
N HIS A 206 16.84 -9.89 -5.13
CA HIS A 206 16.47 -11.19 -5.71
C HIS A 206 17.38 -12.31 -5.17
N PRO A 207 16.83 -13.45 -4.73
CA PRO A 207 17.60 -14.52 -4.10
C PRO A 207 18.74 -15.08 -4.99
N LEU A 208 18.54 -15.07 -6.31
CA LEU A 208 19.53 -15.56 -7.26
C LEU A 208 20.77 -14.66 -7.34
N VAL A 209 20.71 -13.37 -7.02
CA VAL A 209 21.83 -12.45 -7.15
C VAL A 209 23.08 -12.95 -6.42
N ALA A 210 22.89 -13.49 -5.20
CA ALA A 210 24.01 -14.04 -4.44
C ALA A 210 24.56 -15.37 -5.01
N LYS A 211 23.75 -16.12 -5.76
CA LYS A 211 24.14 -17.41 -6.35
C LYS A 211 24.90 -17.26 -7.68
N ILE A 212 24.50 -16.26 -8.49
CA ILE A 212 25.03 -16.02 -9.81
C ILE A 212 26.19 -14.99 -9.82
N ALA A 213 26.43 -14.33 -8.69
CA ALA A 213 27.58 -13.43 -8.58
C ALA A 213 28.89 -14.24 -8.63
N THR A 214 29.73 -13.96 -9.62
CA THR A 214 31.05 -14.62 -9.70
C THR A 214 31.97 -14.14 -8.57
N PRO A 215 33.01 -14.90 -8.19
CA PRO A 215 33.93 -14.49 -7.12
C PRO A 215 34.54 -13.10 -7.37
N GLU A 216 34.83 -12.75 -8.62
CA GLU A 216 35.40 -11.46 -9.02
C GLU A 216 34.42 -10.29 -8.82
N GLN A 217 33.13 -10.54 -8.93
CA GLN A 217 32.08 -9.53 -8.82
C GLN A 217 31.40 -9.50 -7.45
N ALA A 218 31.63 -10.47 -6.57
CA ALA A 218 30.95 -10.65 -5.31
C ALA A 218 31.04 -9.43 -4.38
N GLU A 219 32.19 -8.77 -4.32
CA GLU A 219 32.37 -7.56 -3.50
C GLU A 219 31.54 -6.38 -4.04
N ALA A 220 31.62 -6.12 -5.36
CA ALA A 220 30.87 -5.04 -6.01
C ALA A 220 29.36 -5.25 -5.91
N VAL A 221 28.89 -6.49 -6.10
CA VAL A 221 27.48 -6.86 -5.95
C VAL A 221 27.01 -6.66 -4.51
N THR A 222 27.80 -7.05 -3.53
CA THR A 222 27.47 -6.88 -2.11
C THR A 222 27.37 -5.40 -1.74
N ALA A 223 28.34 -4.59 -2.14
CA ALA A 223 28.33 -3.14 -1.91
C ALA A 223 27.11 -2.47 -2.55
N TYR A 224 26.75 -2.86 -3.78
CA TYR A 224 25.58 -2.34 -4.46
C TYR A 224 24.27 -2.72 -3.75
N ARG A 225 24.15 -3.97 -3.27
CA ARG A 225 22.97 -4.43 -2.51
C ARG A 225 22.76 -3.61 -1.24
N VAL A 226 23.83 -3.33 -0.51
CA VAL A 226 23.77 -2.49 0.71
C VAL A 226 23.34 -1.07 0.37
N ALA A 227 23.90 -0.47 -0.66
CA ALA A 227 23.51 0.87 -1.11
C ALA A 227 22.05 0.94 -1.59
N ALA A 228 21.59 -0.08 -2.31
CA ALA A 228 20.23 -0.16 -2.81
C ALA A 228 19.19 -0.36 -1.68
N ALA A 229 19.52 -1.10 -0.63
CA ALA A 229 18.65 -1.33 0.52
C ALA A 229 18.30 -0.03 1.27
N GLY A 230 19.12 1.00 1.19
CA GLY A 230 18.87 2.32 1.77
C GLY A 230 17.91 3.20 0.97
N LYS A 231 17.57 2.83 -0.28
CA LYS A 231 16.69 3.62 -1.15
C LYS A 231 15.21 3.26 -0.94
N SER A 232 14.33 4.28 -0.97
CA SER A 232 12.88 4.09 -0.99
C SER A 232 12.38 3.52 -2.32
N ASP A 233 11.17 2.95 -2.34
CA ASP A 233 10.54 2.48 -3.58
C ASP A 233 10.31 3.64 -4.57
N LEU A 234 9.97 4.82 -4.05
CA LEU A 234 9.77 6.02 -4.85
C LEU A 234 11.08 6.41 -5.57
N GLU A 235 12.20 6.52 -4.83
CA GLU A 235 13.52 6.81 -5.42
C GLU A 235 13.98 5.79 -6.47
N ARG A 236 13.54 4.53 -6.35
CA ARG A 236 13.86 3.45 -7.29
C ARG A 236 13.00 3.48 -8.55
N THR A 237 11.78 3.99 -8.46
CA THR A 237 10.78 3.98 -9.56
C THR A 237 10.71 5.30 -10.31
N GLU A 238 11.24 6.39 -9.75
CA GLU A 238 11.23 7.70 -10.43
C GLU A 238 11.94 7.65 -11.79
N PRO A 239 11.27 8.06 -12.89
CA PRO A 239 11.84 8.03 -14.23
C PRO A 239 13.05 8.98 -14.40
N ALA A 240 13.14 10.03 -13.59
CA ALA A 240 14.19 11.05 -13.64
C ALA A 240 15.50 10.64 -12.95
N THR A 241 15.50 9.52 -12.21
CA THR A 241 16.68 9.07 -11.47
C THR A 241 17.66 8.36 -12.41
N GLU A 242 18.93 8.63 -12.24
CA GLU A 242 20.00 7.94 -12.96
C GLU A 242 19.91 6.42 -12.72
N LYS A 243 19.85 5.65 -13.81
CA LYS A 243 19.81 4.19 -13.73
C LYS A 243 21.20 3.67 -13.36
N THR A 244 21.29 2.98 -12.23
CA THR A 244 22.51 2.37 -11.73
C THR A 244 22.41 0.85 -11.74
N GLY A 245 23.52 0.15 -11.80
CA GLY A 245 23.60 -1.31 -11.76
C GLY A 245 25.04 -1.79 -11.66
N VAL A 246 25.19 -3.06 -11.31
CA VAL A 246 26.48 -3.73 -11.26
C VAL A 246 26.36 -5.08 -11.98
N PHE A 247 27.39 -5.44 -12.73
CA PHE A 247 27.44 -6.73 -13.43
C PHE A 247 27.67 -7.86 -12.43
N THR A 248 26.92 -8.96 -12.57
CA THR A 248 27.06 -10.12 -11.68
C THR A 248 28.22 -11.06 -12.07
N GLY A 249 28.72 -10.95 -13.28
CA GLY A 249 29.75 -11.83 -13.83
C GLY A 249 29.20 -13.02 -14.60
N ASP A 250 27.91 -13.30 -14.54
CA ASP A 250 27.28 -14.44 -15.22
C ASP A 250 26.31 -13.96 -16.33
N TYR A 251 25.97 -14.86 -17.24
CA TYR A 251 25.16 -14.59 -18.41
C TYR A 251 23.91 -15.50 -18.45
N ALA A 252 22.79 -14.91 -18.81
CA ALA A 252 21.56 -15.66 -19.05
C ALA A 252 21.48 -16.10 -20.51
N VAL A 253 21.03 -17.34 -20.72
CA VAL A 253 20.85 -17.88 -22.07
C VAL A 253 19.52 -17.42 -22.64
N HIS A 254 19.55 -16.79 -23.79
CA HIS A 254 18.35 -16.33 -24.50
C HIS A 254 17.51 -17.52 -24.97
N PRO A 255 16.22 -17.65 -24.57
CA PRO A 255 15.45 -18.88 -24.76
C PRO A 255 15.12 -19.20 -26.23
N VAL A 256 15.20 -18.19 -27.13
CA VAL A 256 14.82 -18.38 -28.53
C VAL A 256 16.05 -18.66 -29.43
N ASN A 257 17.15 -17.95 -29.21
CA ASN A 257 18.33 -18.05 -30.10
C ASN A 257 19.56 -18.72 -29.46
N GLY A 258 19.47 -19.07 -28.17
CA GLY A 258 20.54 -19.75 -27.44
C GLY A 258 21.79 -18.93 -27.18
N LYS A 259 21.78 -17.62 -27.42
CA LYS A 259 22.93 -16.73 -27.16
C LYS A 259 22.93 -16.30 -25.69
N GLU A 260 24.10 -16.05 -25.18
CA GLU A 260 24.32 -15.41 -23.88
C GLU A 260 24.18 -13.89 -23.97
#